data_caff22dbe2c8eb2f61c87d0433530f14
#
_entry.id   caff22dbe2c8eb2f61c87d0433530f14
#
_cell.length_a   1.000
_cell.length_b   1.000
_cell.length_c   1.000
_cell.angle_alpha   90.00
_cell.angle_beta   90.00
_cell.angle_gamma   90.00
#
_symmetry.space_group_name_H-M   'P 1'
#
loop_
_entity.id
_entity.type
_entity.pdbx_description
1 polymer ?
#
loop_
_entity_poly.entity_id
_entity_poly.type
_entity_poly.pdbx_seq_one_letter_code
_entity_poly.pdbx_strand_id
1 'polypeptide(L)'
;YNYPTGGAEPLFTRTNRMLTAMGVYSLCRDCEDNIWIGTYTGGAFLMMPEETTTTLLRHHKGEEPSLADDNVNAFCEQRNGELWIATDDGINIYNPQNNRCRQILAGNVVLSVSIDSQNNIAAGTYGNGLFLLNSQGEILHHYLSNNSSLPSDYLSTVLFDTDRDLWIGTMDNQLLQLECSTRQWKSHNVTKARCIVQKDAHTIAVGTVDGLVLINKHTGTHTHLFKSTDNKGEDFNAFIQSIAFVDDEQAWLGTDGGGLYLYNLQTAEKKTFSTEQRLPSNRVSALLIDHSNRLWITTDHGLACLPPQPSMQIYNQ
;
A
#
# COMPACT_ATOMS: atom_id res chain seq x y z
N TYR A 1 -29.98 5.46 2.82
CA TYR A 1 -29.48 6.83 2.68
C TYR A 1 -29.34 7.13 1.19
N ASN A 2 -30.08 8.15 0.69
CA ASN A 2 -29.96 8.62 -0.67
C ASN A 2 -28.75 9.56 -0.76
N TYR A 3 -27.73 9.17 -1.50
CA TYR A 3 -26.60 10.03 -1.86
C TYR A 3 -26.87 10.71 -3.21
N PRO A 4 -27.11 12.01 -3.26
CA PRO A 4 -27.46 12.68 -4.53
C PRO A 4 -26.27 13.07 -5.41
N THR A 5 -25.01 12.93 -4.96
CA THR A 5 -23.85 13.35 -5.77
C THR A 5 -22.63 12.53 -5.37
N GLY A 6 -22.15 11.65 -6.22
CA GLY A 6 -21.01 10.73 -6.06
C GLY A 6 -19.69 11.34 -5.56
N GLY A 7 -19.67 11.95 -4.39
CA GLY A 7 -18.50 12.47 -3.71
C GLY A 7 -18.01 11.49 -2.64
N ALA A 8 -16.71 11.57 -2.31
CA ALA A 8 -16.12 10.85 -1.20
C ALA A 8 -16.68 11.39 0.14
N GLU A 9 -17.02 10.50 1.06
CA GLU A 9 -17.40 10.94 2.40
C GLU A 9 -16.22 10.75 3.36
N PRO A 10 -15.83 11.81 4.08
CA PRO A 10 -14.92 11.67 5.20
C PRO A 10 -15.58 10.79 6.27
N LEU A 11 -14.87 9.79 6.75
CA LEU A 11 -15.35 8.95 7.85
C LEU A 11 -15.30 9.73 9.16
N PHE A 12 -16.38 10.46 9.45
CA PHE A 12 -16.60 11.06 10.75
C PHE A 12 -17.25 10.02 11.67
N THR A 13 -16.47 9.24 12.39
CA THR A 13 -17.00 8.57 13.55
C THR A 13 -17.05 9.57 14.71
N ARG A 14 -18.16 9.65 15.44
CA ARG A 14 -18.32 10.52 16.62
C ARG A 14 -17.24 10.30 17.70
N THR A 15 -16.53 9.18 17.64
CA THR A 15 -15.46 8.76 18.56
C THR A 15 -14.04 9.05 18.06
N ASN A 16 -13.81 9.36 16.78
CA ASN A 16 -12.46 9.45 16.21
C ASN A 16 -12.16 10.81 15.56
N ARG A 17 -12.23 11.88 16.33
CA ARG A 17 -11.63 13.17 15.95
C ARG A 17 -10.11 13.05 15.67
N MET A 18 -9.46 11.97 16.11
CA MET A 18 -8.01 11.78 15.92
C MET A 18 -7.66 11.43 14.48
N LEU A 19 -8.43 10.58 13.78
CA LEU A 19 -8.13 10.20 12.39
C LEU A 19 -8.29 11.33 11.37
N THR A 20 -9.07 12.36 11.69
CA THR A 20 -9.27 13.52 10.79
C THR A 20 -8.14 14.55 10.84
N ALA A 21 -7.22 14.42 11.79
CA ALA A 21 -6.10 15.35 11.99
C ALA A 21 -4.72 14.70 11.80
N MET A 22 -4.67 13.40 11.50
CA MET A 22 -3.43 12.63 11.34
C MET A 22 -3.21 12.21 9.90
N GLY A 23 -1.95 12.23 9.46
CA GLY A 23 -1.56 11.60 8.21
C GLY A 23 -1.78 10.08 8.30
N VAL A 24 -2.52 9.53 7.36
CA VAL A 24 -2.77 8.09 7.25
C VAL A 24 -1.98 7.55 6.07
N TYR A 25 -1.12 6.56 6.33
CA TYR A 25 -0.15 6.10 5.33
C TYR A 25 -0.42 4.72 4.78
N SER A 26 -1.05 3.84 5.55
CA SER A 26 -1.22 2.45 5.15
C SER A 26 -2.58 1.89 5.52
N LEU A 27 -3.04 0.94 4.72
CA LEU A 27 -4.27 0.19 4.92
C LEU A 27 -3.99 -1.29 4.75
N CYS A 28 -4.66 -2.10 5.55
CA CYS A 28 -4.71 -3.54 5.36
C CYS A 28 -6.13 -4.03 5.70
N ARG A 29 -6.62 -4.99 4.94
CA ARG A 29 -7.83 -5.73 5.27
C ARG A 29 -7.42 -7.09 5.78
N ASP A 30 -7.93 -7.48 6.95
CA ASP A 30 -7.67 -8.79 7.51
C ASP A 30 -8.69 -9.84 7.03
N CYS A 31 -8.47 -11.09 7.40
CA CYS A 31 -9.31 -12.23 6.99
C CYS A 31 -10.75 -12.16 7.56
N GLU A 32 -11.01 -11.33 8.56
CA GLU A 32 -12.32 -11.06 9.13
C GLU A 32 -13.01 -9.83 8.51
N ASP A 33 -12.44 -9.25 7.45
CA ASP A 33 -12.88 -8.03 6.74
C ASP A 33 -12.77 -6.75 7.57
N ASN A 34 -12.00 -6.77 8.66
CA ASN A 34 -11.68 -5.55 9.40
C ASN A 34 -10.65 -4.72 8.63
N ILE A 35 -10.69 -3.41 8.83
CA ILE A 35 -9.76 -2.47 8.20
C ILE A 35 -8.74 -1.98 9.23
N TRP A 36 -7.49 -2.30 8.99
CA TRP A 36 -6.36 -1.78 9.74
C TRP A 36 -5.83 -0.51 9.07
N ILE A 37 -5.62 0.52 9.87
CA ILE A 37 -5.27 1.87 9.43
C ILE A 37 -3.98 2.27 10.14
N GLY A 38 -2.89 2.44 9.37
CA GLY A 38 -1.61 2.89 9.89
C GLY A 38 -1.45 4.39 9.75
N THR A 39 -0.99 5.03 10.82
CA THR A 39 -0.88 6.48 10.89
C THR A 39 0.54 6.95 11.15
N TYR A 40 0.82 8.21 10.84
CA TYR A 40 2.00 8.93 11.26
C TYR A 40 1.81 9.43 12.70
N THR A 41 2.60 8.95 13.63
CA THR A 41 2.60 9.32 15.06
C THR A 41 1.34 8.94 15.86
N GLY A 42 0.41 8.19 15.29
CA GLY A 42 -0.84 7.85 15.97
C GLY A 42 -1.04 6.37 16.27
N GLY A 43 -0.15 5.50 15.78
CA GLY A 43 -0.25 4.05 15.92
C GLY A 43 -1.14 3.40 14.87
N ALA A 44 -1.59 2.19 15.13
CA ALA A 44 -2.47 1.41 14.29
C ALA A 44 -3.89 1.39 14.83
N PHE A 45 -4.86 1.71 13.98
CA PHE A 45 -6.29 1.64 14.29
C PHE A 45 -6.90 0.41 13.63
N LEU A 46 -7.69 -0.33 14.39
CA LEU A 46 -8.57 -1.37 13.88
C LEU A 46 -9.98 -0.80 13.79
N MET A 47 -10.58 -0.88 12.63
CA MET A 47 -11.97 -0.52 12.39
C MET A 47 -12.74 -1.73 11.89
N MET A 48 -13.79 -2.09 12.63
CA MET A 48 -14.73 -3.13 12.24
C MET A 48 -15.87 -2.49 11.45
N PRO A 49 -16.14 -2.91 10.19
CA PRO A 49 -17.08 -2.24 9.29
C PRO A 49 -18.53 -2.15 9.81
N GLU A 50 -18.93 -3.09 10.67
CA GLU A 50 -20.27 -3.14 11.26
C GLU A 50 -20.36 -2.51 12.65
N GLU A 51 -19.23 -2.14 13.26
CA GLU A 51 -19.18 -1.55 14.58
C GLU A 51 -18.79 -0.07 14.53
N THR A 52 -19.29 0.69 15.49
CA THR A 52 -18.93 2.12 15.65
C THR A 52 -17.68 2.32 16.51
N THR A 53 -17.09 1.23 17.00
CA THR A 53 -15.91 1.23 17.88
C THR A 53 -14.65 0.96 17.06
N THR A 54 -13.58 1.68 17.38
CA THR A 54 -12.23 1.43 16.85
C THR A 54 -11.32 1.05 17.99
N THR A 55 -10.50 0.01 17.78
CA THR A 55 -9.41 -0.35 18.69
C THR A 55 -8.14 0.37 18.23
N LEU A 56 -7.37 0.88 19.17
CA LEU A 56 -6.12 1.59 18.91
C LEU A 56 -4.96 0.84 19.54
N LEU A 57 -3.98 0.47 18.71
CA LEU A 57 -2.67 -0.03 19.14
C LEU A 57 -1.65 1.12 19.06
N ARG A 58 -0.96 1.38 20.16
CA ARG A 58 0.06 2.42 20.27
C ARG A 58 1.29 1.93 21.00
N HIS A 59 2.35 2.75 20.93
CA HIS A 59 3.52 2.56 21.77
C HIS A 59 3.19 2.95 23.22
N HIS A 60 3.27 1.97 24.12
CA HIS A 60 3.12 2.17 25.57
C HIS A 60 4.21 1.42 26.30
N LYS A 61 5.15 2.16 26.90
CA LYS A 61 6.27 1.53 27.61
C LYS A 61 5.79 0.74 28.82
N GLY A 62 5.97 -0.59 28.78
CA GLY A 62 5.64 -1.49 29.88
C GLY A 62 4.18 -1.98 29.93
N GLU A 63 3.39 -1.69 28.92
CA GLU A 63 2.03 -2.21 28.74
C GLU A 63 1.97 -3.18 27.54
N GLU A 64 1.05 -4.14 27.57
CA GLU A 64 0.77 -5.05 26.47
C GLU A 64 -0.72 -4.95 26.08
N PRO A 65 -1.07 -4.96 24.80
CA PRO A 65 -0.19 -4.93 23.63
C PRO A 65 0.43 -3.54 23.38
N SER A 66 1.70 -3.49 23.00
CA SER A 66 2.40 -2.23 22.68
C SER A 66 3.11 -2.33 21.33
N LEU A 67 2.98 -1.30 20.49
CA LEU A 67 3.83 -1.13 19.32
C LEU A 67 5.24 -0.69 19.73
N ALA A 68 6.22 -0.96 18.86
CA ALA A 68 7.58 -0.47 19.03
C ALA A 68 7.67 1.04 18.77
N ASP A 69 6.89 1.52 17.80
CA ASP A 69 6.78 2.93 17.43
C ASP A 69 5.36 3.26 16.92
N ASP A 70 4.93 4.50 17.08
CA ASP A 70 3.62 4.99 16.63
C ASP A 70 3.56 5.35 15.14
N ASN A 71 4.71 5.38 14.44
CA ASN A 71 4.76 5.52 12.98
C ASN A 71 4.54 4.17 12.32
N VAL A 72 3.36 3.97 11.72
CA VAL A 72 2.99 2.71 11.08
C VAL A 72 3.04 2.85 9.56
N ASN A 73 4.01 2.19 8.95
CA ASN A 73 4.32 2.34 7.53
C ASN A 73 3.60 1.34 6.63
N ALA A 74 3.47 0.08 7.07
CA ALA A 74 2.86 -0.97 6.27
C ALA A 74 2.32 -2.12 7.14
N PHE A 75 1.47 -2.94 6.53
CA PHE A 75 0.92 -4.15 7.14
C PHE A 75 1.00 -5.34 6.18
N CYS A 76 1.12 -6.55 6.73
CA CYS A 76 0.69 -7.76 6.07
C CYS A 76 0.11 -8.74 7.11
N GLU A 77 -0.81 -9.60 6.67
CA GLU A 77 -1.44 -10.61 7.52
C GLU A 77 -0.96 -12.00 7.14
N GLN A 78 -0.62 -12.81 8.13
CA GLN A 78 -0.37 -14.23 7.95
C GLN A 78 -1.68 -15.03 7.92
N ARG A 79 -1.63 -16.24 7.34
CA ARG A 79 -2.78 -17.14 7.28
C ARG A 79 -3.35 -17.56 8.63
N ASN A 80 -2.56 -17.45 9.69
CA ASN A 80 -2.99 -17.70 11.07
C ASN A 80 -3.68 -16.51 11.74
N GLY A 81 -3.87 -15.40 11.01
CA GLY A 81 -4.47 -14.16 11.48
C GLY A 81 -3.51 -13.26 12.28
N GLU A 82 -2.22 -13.58 12.36
CA GLU A 82 -1.24 -12.65 12.94
C GLU A 82 -0.95 -11.50 11.99
N LEU A 83 -1.02 -10.29 12.50
CA LEU A 83 -0.77 -9.07 11.76
C LEU A 83 0.68 -8.62 11.96
N TRP A 84 1.41 -8.43 10.89
CA TRP A 84 2.76 -7.89 10.88
C TRP A 84 2.69 -6.40 10.56
N ILE A 85 3.09 -5.58 11.52
CA ILE A 85 2.96 -4.12 11.51
C ILE A 85 4.37 -3.53 11.39
N ALA A 86 4.70 -2.97 10.24
CA ALA A 86 5.97 -2.31 9.99
C ALA A 86 5.96 -0.90 10.57
N THR A 87 6.99 -0.57 11.35
CA THR A 87 7.13 0.72 12.04
C THR A 87 8.51 1.33 11.83
N ASP A 88 8.73 2.53 12.37
CA ASP A 88 10.04 3.17 12.38
C ASP A 88 11.04 2.52 13.35
N ASP A 89 10.59 1.57 14.18
CA ASP A 89 11.46 0.74 15.04
C ASP A 89 11.14 -0.76 14.86
N GLY A 90 11.30 -1.27 13.64
CA GLY A 90 11.15 -2.69 13.33
C GLY A 90 9.73 -3.09 12.94
N ILE A 91 9.42 -4.37 13.22
CA ILE A 91 8.13 -4.98 12.94
C ILE A 91 7.52 -5.46 14.24
N ASN A 92 6.26 -5.14 14.45
CA ASN A 92 5.44 -5.73 15.48
C ASN A 92 4.60 -6.86 14.90
N ILE A 93 4.67 -8.06 15.51
CA ILE A 93 3.79 -9.19 15.20
C ILE A 93 2.71 -9.19 16.26
N TYR A 94 1.52 -8.78 15.86
CA TYR A 94 0.34 -8.69 16.73
C TYR A 94 -0.58 -9.88 16.50
N ASN A 95 -0.96 -10.55 17.59
CA ASN A 95 -1.93 -11.63 17.55
C ASN A 95 -3.24 -11.15 18.17
N PRO A 96 -4.31 -10.96 17.35
CA PRO A 96 -5.58 -10.43 17.83
C PRO A 96 -6.33 -11.40 18.77
N GLN A 97 -6.10 -12.72 18.68
CA GLN A 97 -6.80 -13.72 19.50
C GLN A 97 -6.39 -13.67 20.96
N ASN A 98 -5.11 -13.40 21.24
CA ASN A 98 -4.59 -13.34 22.61
C ASN A 98 -4.16 -11.94 23.04
N ASN A 99 -4.34 -10.96 22.16
CA ASN A 99 -4.02 -9.54 22.36
C ASN A 99 -2.54 -9.33 22.76
N ARG A 100 -1.62 -10.07 22.12
CA ARG A 100 -0.18 -9.97 22.38
C ARG A 100 0.55 -9.42 21.17
N CYS A 101 1.60 -8.66 21.47
CA CYS A 101 2.47 -8.05 20.47
C CYS A 101 3.92 -8.40 20.77
N ARG A 102 4.70 -8.76 19.75
CA ARG A 102 6.15 -8.95 19.89
C ARG A 102 6.90 -8.20 18.81
N GLN A 103 8.00 -7.58 19.17
CA GLN A 103 8.86 -6.85 18.26
C GLN A 103 9.95 -7.76 17.67
N ILE A 104 10.23 -7.56 16.37
CA ILE A 104 11.41 -8.09 15.67
C ILE A 104 12.06 -6.98 14.86
N LEU A 105 13.28 -7.19 14.39
CA LEU A 105 14.06 -6.21 13.61
C LEU A 105 14.18 -4.84 14.31
N ALA A 106 14.22 -4.78 15.65
CA ALA A 106 14.38 -3.54 16.40
C ALA A 106 15.56 -2.68 15.87
N GLY A 107 15.41 -1.36 15.88
CA GLY A 107 16.39 -0.42 15.35
C GLY A 107 16.40 -0.25 13.84
N ASN A 108 15.40 -0.85 13.12
CA ASN A 108 15.27 -0.70 11.68
C ASN A 108 13.99 0.08 11.35
N VAL A 109 14.09 1.09 10.51
CA VAL A 109 12.92 1.73 9.91
C VAL A 109 12.42 0.83 8.78
N VAL A 110 11.28 0.14 8.99
CA VAL A 110 10.69 -0.77 8.01
C VAL A 110 9.59 -0.04 7.27
N LEU A 111 9.78 0.18 5.96
CA LEU A 111 8.85 0.96 5.14
C LEU A 111 7.81 0.12 4.41
N SER A 112 8.13 -1.14 4.13
CA SER A 112 7.25 -2.01 3.36
C SER A 112 7.42 -3.46 3.79
N VAL A 113 6.31 -4.18 3.86
CA VAL A 113 6.27 -5.62 4.13
C VAL A 113 5.38 -6.33 3.11
N SER A 114 5.76 -7.53 2.74
CA SER A 114 4.98 -8.39 1.86
C SER A 114 5.11 -9.84 2.29
N ILE A 115 4.06 -10.63 2.06
CA ILE A 115 4.01 -12.04 2.44
C ILE A 115 3.80 -12.93 1.22
N ASP A 116 4.51 -14.06 1.16
CA ASP A 116 4.30 -15.07 0.13
C ASP A 116 3.27 -16.14 0.54
N SER A 117 2.94 -17.02 -0.40
CA SER A 117 1.99 -18.11 -0.17
C SER A 117 2.48 -19.16 0.84
N GLN A 118 3.73 -19.12 1.29
CA GLN A 118 4.31 -20.01 2.31
C GLN A 118 4.49 -19.30 3.67
N ASN A 119 3.97 -18.08 3.82
CA ASN A 119 4.15 -17.21 4.98
C ASN A 119 5.61 -16.77 5.21
N ASN A 120 6.43 -16.70 4.15
CA ASN A 120 7.68 -15.96 4.25
C ASN A 120 7.40 -14.47 4.07
N ILE A 121 8.11 -13.65 4.82
CA ILE A 121 7.92 -12.21 4.83
C ILE A 121 9.15 -11.54 4.22
N ALA A 122 8.91 -10.60 3.31
CA ALA A 122 9.91 -9.66 2.86
C ALA A 122 9.70 -8.32 3.59
N ALA A 123 10.76 -7.76 4.13
CA ALA A 123 10.75 -6.46 4.79
C ALA A 123 11.78 -5.54 4.14
N GLY A 124 11.29 -4.48 3.51
CA GLY A 124 12.10 -3.41 2.91
C GLY A 124 12.35 -2.29 3.91
N THR A 125 13.61 -1.89 4.07
CA THR A 125 14.01 -0.93 5.10
C THR A 125 14.56 0.37 4.52
N TYR A 126 14.58 1.40 5.34
CA TYR A 126 15.26 2.65 5.07
C TYR A 126 16.72 2.57 5.57
N GLY A 127 17.63 2.15 4.67
CA GLY A 127 19.08 2.18 4.92
C GLY A 127 19.68 0.88 5.45
N ASN A 128 18.89 -0.20 5.61
CA ASN A 128 19.41 -1.51 6.04
C ASN A 128 18.96 -2.67 5.12
N GLY A 129 18.67 -2.35 3.84
CA GLY A 129 18.38 -3.31 2.78
C GLY A 129 17.11 -4.12 2.96
N LEU A 130 17.17 -5.38 2.53
CA LEU A 130 16.05 -6.31 2.46
C LEU A 130 16.24 -7.48 3.41
N PHE A 131 15.27 -7.70 4.28
CA PHE A 131 15.19 -8.91 5.10
C PHE A 131 14.16 -9.87 4.50
N LEU A 132 14.53 -11.15 4.39
CA LEU A 132 13.62 -12.27 4.19
C LEU A 132 13.51 -13.04 5.50
N LEU A 133 12.29 -13.22 5.97
CA LEU A 133 11.96 -13.82 7.26
C LEU A 133 11.06 -15.03 7.05
N ASN A 134 11.14 -16.01 7.95
CA ASN A 134 10.13 -17.07 8.03
C ASN A 134 8.90 -16.60 8.81
N SER A 135 7.89 -17.46 8.89
CA SER A 135 6.63 -17.19 9.61
C SER A 135 6.80 -16.96 11.12
N GLN A 136 7.95 -17.32 11.71
CA GLN A 136 8.29 -17.07 13.11
C GLN A 136 9.05 -15.76 13.32
N GLY A 137 9.45 -15.08 12.23
CA GLY A 137 10.24 -13.85 12.28
C GLY A 137 11.74 -14.07 12.36
N GLU A 138 12.21 -15.31 12.10
CA GLU A 138 13.63 -15.60 12.00
C GLU A 138 14.15 -15.16 10.63
N ILE A 139 15.36 -14.57 10.62
CA ILE A 139 15.98 -14.08 9.40
C ILE A 139 16.49 -15.27 8.56
N LEU A 140 15.90 -15.46 7.39
CA LEU A 140 16.36 -16.43 6.39
C LEU A 140 17.51 -15.86 5.56
N HIS A 141 17.36 -14.59 5.12
CA HIS A 141 18.36 -13.86 4.35
C HIS A 141 18.33 -12.38 4.68
N HIS A 142 19.49 -11.73 4.64
CA HIS A 142 19.65 -10.30 4.74
C HIS A 142 20.48 -9.82 3.55
N TYR A 143 19.83 -9.13 2.60
CA TYR A 143 20.46 -8.60 1.40
C TYR A 143 20.77 -7.11 1.57
N LEU A 144 22.03 -6.78 1.32
CA LEU A 144 22.59 -5.44 1.31
C LEU A 144 23.28 -5.18 -0.03
N SER A 145 23.51 -3.93 -0.35
CA SER A 145 24.27 -3.52 -1.54
C SER A 145 25.70 -4.05 -1.58
N ASN A 146 26.28 -4.35 -0.42
CA ASN A 146 27.65 -4.87 -0.30
C ASN A 146 27.73 -6.41 -0.35
N ASN A 147 26.61 -7.15 -0.26
CA ASN A 147 26.59 -8.62 -0.23
C ASN A 147 25.66 -9.25 -1.26
N SER A 148 24.98 -8.46 -2.08
CA SER A 148 24.02 -8.93 -3.08
C SER A 148 24.03 -8.03 -4.34
N SER A 149 23.13 -8.30 -5.28
CA SER A 149 22.89 -7.44 -6.45
C SER A 149 21.95 -6.26 -6.16
N LEU A 150 21.61 -6.02 -4.89
CA LEU A 150 20.82 -4.88 -4.49
C LEU A 150 21.65 -3.60 -4.69
N PRO A 151 21.17 -2.61 -5.47
CA PRO A 151 21.98 -1.41 -5.77
C PRO A 151 21.99 -0.39 -4.63
N SER A 152 21.04 -0.48 -3.71
CA SER A 152 20.86 0.45 -2.61
C SER A 152 20.24 -0.24 -1.40
N ASP A 153 20.64 0.16 -0.20
CA ASP A 153 20.06 -0.32 1.05
C ASP A 153 18.77 0.45 1.45
N TYR A 154 18.40 1.48 0.66
CA TYR A 154 17.21 2.28 0.86
C TYR A 154 16.08 1.77 -0.05
N LEU A 155 15.11 1.06 0.53
CA LEU A 155 14.00 0.46 -0.21
C LEU A 155 12.72 1.23 0.03
N SER A 156 11.95 1.48 -1.03
CA SER A 156 10.66 2.18 -0.95
C SER A 156 9.48 1.22 -0.82
N THR A 157 9.53 0.08 -1.49
CA THR A 157 8.42 -0.86 -1.57
C THR A 157 8.91 -2.27 -1.91
N VAL A 158 8.22 -3.28 -1.40
CA VAL A 158 8.45 -4.69 -1.72
C VAL A 158 7.12 -5.41 -1.97
N LEU A 159 7.10 -6.35 -2.90
CA LEU A 159 5.94 -7.17 -3.20
C LEU A 159 6.37 -8.59 -3.58
N PHE A 160 5.88 -9.60 -2.87
CA PHE A 160 5.85 -10.97 -3.39
C PHE A 160 4.71 -11.12 -4.40
N ASP A 161 5.02 -11.63 -5.57
CA ASP A 161 4.00 -11.99 -6.54
C ASP A 161 3.48 -13.44 -6.33
N THR A 162 2.50 -13.85 -7.13
CA THR A 162 1.90 -15.19 -7.03
C THR A 162 2.87 -16.34 -7.39
N ASP A 163 3.94 -16.06 -8.12
CA ASP A 163 5.01 -17.03 -8.43
C ASP A 163 6.05 -17.07 -7.31
N ARG A 164 5.87 -16.23 -6.28
CA ARG A 164 6.77 -16.02 -5.14
C ARG A 164 8.08 -15.33 -5.52
N ASP A 165 8.10 -14.63 -6.64
CA ASP A 165 9.17 -13.72 -6.96
C ASP A 165 8.98 -12.40 -6.21
N LEU A 166 10.08 -11.83 -5.76
CA LEU A 166 10.06 -10.59 -5.00
C LEU A 166 10.40 -9.41 -5.89
N TRP A 167 9.48 -8.45 -5.95
CA TRP A 167 9.64 -7.17 -6.63
C TRP A 167 10.05 -6.11 -5.62
N ILE A 168 11.07 -5.30 -5.95
CA ILE A 168 11.73 -4.40 -5.01
C ILE A 168 11.92 -3.04 -5.69
N GLY A 169 11.30 -2.00 -5.14
CA GLY A 169 11.56 -0.61 -5.50
C GLY A 169 12.62 -0.03 -4.58
N THR A 170 13.64 0.62 -5.14
CA THR A 170 14.66 1.35 -4.36
C THR A 170 14.41 2.85 -4.41
N MET A 171 14.87 3.58 -3.39
CA MET A 171 14.81 5.04 -3.39
C MET A 171 15.77 5.66 -4.41
N ASP A 172 16.81 4.94 -4.82
CA ASP A 172 17.76 5.33 -5.87
C ASP A 172 17.22 5.08 -7.29
N ASN A 173 15.90 4.97 -7.38
CA ASN A 173 15.16 4.92 -8.64
C ASN A 173 15.35 3.66 -9.49
N GLN A 174 15.53 2.49 -8.87
CA GLN A 174 15.58 1.21 -9.57
C GLN A 174 14.45 0.29 -9.15
N LEU A 175 13.97 -0.51 -10.09
CA LEU A 175 13.05 -1.62 -9.86
C LEU A 175 13.77 -2.94 -10.14
N LEU A 176 13.73 -3.83 -9.18
CA LEU A 176 14.37 -5.14 -9.24
C LEU A 176 13.34 -6.25 -9.05
N GLN A 177 13.64 -7.41 -9.60
CA GLN A 177 12.97 -8.67 -9.32
C GLN A 177 14.01 -9.65 -8.79
N LEU A 178 13.74 -10.27 -7.67
CA LEU A 178 14.48 -11.41 -7.14
C LEU A 178 13.65 -12.67 -7.37
N GLU A 179 14.12 -13.52 -8.24
CA GLU A 179 13.58 -14.86 -8.44
C GLU A 179 14.00 -15.74 -7.26
N CYS A 180 13.08 -15.92 -6.29
CA CYS A 180 13.41 -16.55 -5.01
C CYS A 180 13.83 -18.03 -5.14
N SER A 181 13.34 -18.73 -6.15
CA SER A 181 13.68 -20.15 -6.43
C SER A 181 15.12 -20.35 -6.88
N THR A 182 15.63 -19.45 -7.72
CA THR A 182 16.98 -19.51 -8.33
C THR A 182 17.95 -18.54 -7.67
N ARG A 183 17.45 -17.58 -6.89
CA ARG A 183 18.18 -16.44 -6.31
C ARG A 183 18.81 -15.53 -7.37
N GLN A 184 18.22 -15.49 -8.56
CA GLN A 184 18.66 -14.60 -9.61
C GLN A 184 18.00 -13.24 -9.49
N TRP A 185 18.79 -12.20 -9.74
CA TRP A 185 18.36 -10.80 -9.73
C TRP A 185 18.19 -10.30 -11.16
N LYS A 186 17.09 -9.60 -11.39
CA LYS A 186 16.79 -8.96 -12.66
C LYS A 186 16.45 -7.50 -12.41
N SER A 187 17.07 -6.59 -13.17
CA SER A 187 16.74 -5.18 -13.15
C SER A 187 15.73 -4.85 -14.25
N HIS A 188 14.75 -4.03 -13.93
CA HIS A 188 13.76 -3.52 -14.86
C HIS A 188 14.02 -2.03 -15.11
N ASN A 189 13.86 -1.58 -16.36
CA ASN A 189 14.04 -0.18 -16.74
C ASN A 189 12.80 0.65 -16.33
N VAL A 190 12.53 0.69 -15.03
CA VAL A 190 11.49 1.50 -14.40
C VAL A 190 12.13 2.29 -13.28
N THR A 191 11.99 3.59 -13.33
CA THR A 191 12.59 4.50 -12.37
C THR A 191 11.57 5.05 -11.41
N LYS A 192 12.01 5.36 -10.18
CA LYS A 192 11.21 6.04 -9.17
C LYS A 192 9.91 5.31 -8.79
N ALA A 193 9.99 3.98 -8.65
CA ALA A 193 8.88 3.16 -8.17
C ALA A 193 8.46 3.59 -6.75
N ARG A 194 7.15 3.78 -6.55
CA ARG A 194 6.55 4.17 -5.27
C ARG A 194 5.66 3.10 -4.69
N CYS A 195 4.89 2.45 -5.53
CA CYS A 195 4.09 1.30 -5.16
C CYS A 195 4.17 0.22 -6.23
N ILE A 196 4.04 -1.02 -5.81
CA ILE A 196 4.05 -2.20 -6.68
C ILE A 196 2.82 -3.01 -6.32
N VAL A 197 2.01 -3.36 -7.32
CA VAL A 197 0.80 -4.17 -7.14
C VAL A 197 0.74 -5.22 -8.23
N GLN A 198 0.39 -6.44 -7.89
CA GLN A 198 0.10 -7.45 -8.90
C GLN A 198 -1.30 -7.22 -9.47
N LYS A 199 -1.40 -6.99 -10.79
CA LYS A 199 -2.68 -6.84 -11.49
C LYS A 199 -3.35 -8.19 -11.74
N ASP A 200 -2.60 -9.11 -12.29
CA ASP A 200 -3.06 -10.46 -12.66
C ASP A 200 -1.88 -11.46 -12.62
N ALA A 201 -2.11 -12.71 -13.00
CA ALA A 201 -1.06 -13.76 -12.98
C ALA A 201 0.19 -13.41 -13.81
N HIS A 202 0.10 -12.48 -14.77
CA HIS A 202 1.17 -12.17 -15.72
C HIS A 202 1.69 -10.74 -15.63
N THR A 203 0.98 -9.86 -14.90
CA THR A 203 1.21 -8.41 -14.96
C THR A 203 1.44 -7.80 -13.58
N ILE A 204 2.57 -7.11 -13.44
CA ILE A 204 2.88 -6.26 -12.31
C ILE A 204 2.61 -4.80 -12.72
N ALA A 205 1.91 -4.07 -11.89
CA ALA A 205 1.70 -2.64 -12.00
C ALA A 205 2.61 -1.88 -11.04
N VAL A 206 3.27 -0.87 -11.55
CA VAL A 206 4.21 -0.04 -10.78
C VAL A 206 3.76 1.41 -10.88
N GLY A 207 3.40 2.00 -9.76
CA GLY A 207 3.19 3.44 -9.64
C GLY A 207 4.53 4.14 -9.50
N THR A 208 4.75 5.15 -10.32
CA THR A 208 5.97 5.94 -10.36
C THR A 208 5.67 7.43 -10.22
N VAL A 209 6.71 8.25 -10.09
CA VAL A 209 6.52 9.72 -10.12
C VAL A 209 6.08 10.25 -11.49
N ASP A 210 6.24 9.45 -12.55
CA ASP A 210 5.94 9.83 -13.94
C ASP A 210 4.77 9.03 -14.55
N GLY A 211 3.98 8.32 -13.75
CA GLY A 211 2.81 7.59 -14.19
C GLY A 211 2.77 6.12 -13.78
N LEU A 212 1.95 5.36 -14.49
CA LEU A 212 1.72 3.93 -14.31
C LEU A 212 2.55 3.12 -15.32
N VAL A 213 3.26 2.12 -14.83
CA VAL A 213 3.96 1.16 -15.69
C VAL A 213 3.38 -0.23 -15.46
N LEU A 214 2.91 -0.89 -16.51
CA LEU A 214 2.55 -2.31 -16.48
C LEU A 214 3.72 -3.13 -17.03
N ILE A 215 4.11 -4.17 -16.31
CA ILE A 215 5.22 -5.06 -16.67
C ILE A 215 4.68 -6.47 -16.84
N ASN A 216 4.88 -7.05 -18.02
CA ASN A 216 4.66 -8.48 -18.19
C ASN A 216 5.84 -9.24 -17.55
N LYS A 217 5.57 -10.01 -16.49
CA LYS A 217 6.62 -10.71 -15.71
C LYS A 217 7.40 -11.75 -16.51
N HIS A 218 6.80 -12.36 -17.53
CA HIS A 218 7.45 -13.42 -18.33
C HIS A 218 8.29 -12.84 -19.46
N THR A 219 7.76 -11.85 -20.18
CA THR A 219 8.46 -11.26 -21.33
C THR A 219 9.36 -10.10 -20.93
N GLY A 220 9.11 -9.48 -19.79
CA GLY A 220 9.78 -8.25 -19.34
C GLY A 220 9.38 -7.01 -20.15
N THR A 221 8.31 -7.08 -20.96
CA THR A 221 7.82 -5.92 -21.72
C THR A 221 7.14 -4.92 -20.81
N HIS A 222 7.36 -3.63 -21.06
CA HIS A 222 6.81 -2.52 -20.28
C HIS A 222 5.81 -1.73 -21.11
N THR A 223 4.64 -1.44 -20.54
CA THR A 223 3.65 -0.51 -21.09
C THR A 223 3.50 0.67 -20.14
N HIS A 224 3.76 1.87 -20.65
CA HIS A 224 3.66 3.11 -19.86
C HIS A 224 2.30 3.77 -20.10
N LEU A 225 1.56 4.00 -19.03
CA LEU A 225 0.24 4.59 -19.01
C LEU A 225 0.22 5.80 -18.06
N PHE A 226 -0.83 6.63 -18.14
CA PHE A 226 -1.05 7.75 -17.22
C PHE A 226 0.19 8.64 -17.04
N LYS A 227 0.81 9.07 -18.15
CA LYS A 227 2.02 9.89 -18.11
C LYS A 227 1.70 11.36 -17.89
N SER A 228 2.63 12.09 -17.26
CA SER A 228 2.55 13.55 -17.13
C SER A 228 2.46 14.29 -18.49
N THR A 229 2.97 13.67 -19.55
CA THR A 229 2.93 14.21 -20.92
C THR A 229 1.60 13.97 -21.64
N ASP A 230 0.71 13.14 -21.12
CA ASP A 230 -0.53 12.75 -21.80
C ASP A 230 -1.60 13.87 -21.77
N ASN A 231 -1.39 14.91 -20.95
CA ASN A 231 -2.27 16.08 -20.88
C ASN A 231 -1.55 17.36 -21.26
N LYS A 232 -1.86 17.88 -22.43
CA LYS A 232 -1.38 19.19 -22.87
C LYS A 232 -2.25 20.29 -22.23
N GLY A 233 -1.77 20.92 -21.15
CA GLY A 233 -2.31 22.17 -20.63
C GLY A 233 -3.14 22.10 -19.37
N GLU A 234 -3.24 20.96 -18.70
CA GLU A 234 -3.79 20.84 -17.35
C GLU A 234 -2.68 20.59 -16.32
N ASP A 235 -2.83 21.12 -15.11
CA ASP A 235 -2.01 20.77 -13.94
C ASP A 235 -2.30 19.31 -13.55
N PHE A 236 -1.69 18.38 -14.29
CA PHE A 236 -1.87 16.96 -14.12
C PHE A 236 -0.70 16.37 -13.33
N ASN A 237 -1.00 15.79 -12.17
CA ASN A 237 -0.01 15.14 -11.35
C ASN A 237 -0.04 13.63 -11.59
N ALA A 238 0.96 13.11 -12.28
CA ALA A 238 1.14 11.69 -12.56
C ALA A 238 1.91 10.94 -11.47
N PHE A 239 2.25 11.56 -10.34
CA PHE A 239 2.97 10.94 -9.25
C PHE A 239 2.05 9.96 -8.50
N ILE A 240 2.10 8.67 -8.85
CA ILE A 240 1.25 7.63 -8.29
C ILE A 240 1.88 7.08 -7.01
N GLN A 241 1.14 7.19 -5.91
CA GLN A 241 1.51 6.64 -4.59
C GLN A 241 0.84 5.29 -4.31
N SER A 242 -0.34 5.05 -4.89
CA SER A 242 -1.10 3.84 -4.65
C SER A 242 -1.99 3.46 -5.82
N ILE A 243 -2.25 2.16 -5.97
CA ILE A 243 -3.03 1.57 -7.05
C ILE A 243 -4.00 0.56 -6.45
N ALA A 244 -5.26 0.57 -6.89
CA ALA A 244 -6.23 -0.47 -6.58
C ALA A 244 -7.03 -0.81 -7.84
N PHE A 245 -6.97 -2.06 -8.31
CA PHE A 245 -7.70 -2.50 -9.49
C PHE A 245 -9.16 -2.76 -9.14
N VAL A 246 -10.06 -2.20 -9.94
CA VAL A 246 -11.50 -2.47 -9.88
C VAL A 246 -11.79 -3.77 -10.62
N ASP A 247 -11.22 -3.88 -11.81
CA ASP A 247 -11.33 -4.99 -12.74
C ASP A 247 -10.12 -5.02 -13.71
N ASP A 248 -10.22 -5.78 -14.80
CA ASP A 248 -9.15 -5.90 -15.80
C ASP A 248 -8.92 -4.60 -16.60
N GLU A 249 -9.89 -3.70 -16.66
CA GLU A 249 -9.87 -2.48 -17.47
C GLU A 249 -9.69 -1.21 -16.65
N GLN A 250 -10.06 -1.20 -15.38
CA GLN A 250 -10.12 0.01 -14.56
C GLN A 250 -9.27 -0.11 -13.29
N ALA A 251 -8.60 0.98 -12.98
CA ALA A 251 -7.83 1.13 -11.76
C ALA A 251 -8.07 2.48 -11.08
N TRP A 252 -8.12 2.45 -9.77
CA TRP A 252 -7.98 3.63 -8.95
C TRP A 252 -6.50 3.96 -8.78
N LEU A 253 -6.14 5.22 -9.03
CA LEU A 253 -4.79 5.74 -8.89
C LEU A 253 -4.80 6.86 -7.87
N GLY A 254 -4.14 6.65 -6.73
CA GLY A 254 -3.91 7.68 -5.72
C GLY A 254 -2.61 8.41 -6.00
N THR A 255 -2.64 9.74 -5.99
CA THR A 255 -1.49 10.57 -6.38
C THR A 255 -1.01 11.50 -5.28
N ASP A 256 0.24 11.95 -5.39
CA ASP A 256 0.82 12.95 -4.49
C ASP A 256 0.46 14.37 -4.96
N GLY A 257 -0.72 14.83 -4.57
CA GLY A 257 -1.20 16.19 -4.81
C GLY A 257 -2.20 16.36 -5.96
N GLY A 258 -2.40 15.34 -6.82
CA GLY A 258 -3.41 15.38 -7.90
C GLY A 258 -4.77 14.80 -7.50
N GLY A 259 -4.89 14.26 -6.29
CA GLY A 259 -6.09 13.58 -5.83
C GLY A 259 -6.15 12.12 -6.24
N LEU A 260 -7.37 11.65 -6.45
CA LEU A 260 -7.69 10.28 -6.83
C LEU A 260 -8.24 10.24 -8.25
N TYR A 261 -7.77 9.29 -9.06
CA TYR A 261 -8.24 9.07 -10.42
C TYR A 261 -8.83 7.67 -10.57
N LEU A 262 -10.02 7.58 -11.17
CA LEU A 262 -10.47 6.34 -11.78
C LEU A 262 -10.00 6.36 -13.25
N TYR A 263 -9.13 5.43 -13.61
CA TYR A 263 -8.45 5.39 -14.90
C TYR A 263 -8.80 4.13 -15.67
N ASN A 264 -9.18 4.28 -16.94
CA ASN A 264 -9.37 3.15 -17.84
C ASN A 264 -8.05 2.83 -18.57
N LEU A 265 -7.57 1.61 -18.40
CA LEU A 265 -6.27 1.14 -18.91
C LEU A 265 -6.22 1.01 -20.44
N GLN A 266 -7.38 0.88 -21.09
CA GLN A 266 -7.49 0.68 -22.54
C GLN A 266 -7.77 2.00 -23.27
N THR A 267 -8.74 2.79 -22.78
CA THR A 267 -9.17 4.03 -23.44
C THR A 267 -8.39 5.27 -23.00
N ALA A 268 -7.63 5.15 -21.88
CA ALA A 268 -6.97 6.26 -21.21
C ALA A 268 -7.94 7.34 -20.65
N GLU A 269 -9.24 7.05 -20.63
CA GLU A 269 -10.21 7.93 -19.97
C GLU A 269 -9.98 7.97 -18.47
N LYS A 270 -10.18 9.13 -17.87
CA LYS A 270 -10.00 9.33 -16.44
C LYS A 270 -11.10 10.17 -15.84
N LYS A 271 -11.48 9.84 -14.61
CA LYS A 271 -12.35 10.65 -13.76
C LYS A 271 -11.57 11.04 -12.52
N THR A 272 -11.53 12.34 -12.22
CA THR A 272 -10.76 12.91 -11.11
C THR A 272 -11.66 13.16 -9.91
N PHE A 273 -11.13 12.88 -8.72
CA PHE A 273 -11.71 13.20 -7.43
C PHE A 273 -10.65 13.97 -6.62
N SER A 274 -11.02 15.14 -6.14
CA SER A 274 -10.15 16.04 -5.39
C SER A 274 -10.84 16.55 -4.13
N THR A 275 -10.25 17.51 -3.45
CA THR A 275 -10.88 18.22 -2.33
C THR A 275 -12.18 18.92 -2.74
N GLU A 276 -12.37 19.27 -4.00
CA GLU A 276 -13.64 19.80 -4.53
C GLU A 276 -14.77 18.77 -4.49
N GLN A 277 -14.43 17.47 -4.63
CA GLN A 277 -15.35 16.34 -4.48
C GLN A 277 -15.26 15.71 -3.07
N ARG A 278 -14.81 16.49 -2.09
CA ARG A 278 -14.75 16.14 -0.66
C ARG A 278 -13.72 15.09 -0.26
N LEU A 279 -12.65 14.90 -1.04
CA LEU A 279 -11.49 14.21 -0.48
C LEU A 279 -10.91 15.06 0.69
N PRO A 280 -10.43 14.41 1.77
CA PRO A 280 -9.80 15.15 2.86
C PRO A 280 -8.56 15.92 2.42
N SER A 281 -7.81 15.36 1.46
CA SER A 281 -6.66 15.99 0.81
C SER A 281 -6.43 15.41 -0.58
N ASN A 282 -5.74 16.16 -1.44
CA ASN A 282 -5.29 15.69 -2.76
C ASN A 282 -4.03 14.81 -2.70
N ARG A 283 -3.43 14.61 -1.52
CA ARG A 283 -2.34 13.65 -1.32
C ARG A 283 -2.90 12.32 -0.84
N VAL A 284 -2.97 11.35 -1.77
CA VAL A 284 -3.53 10.02 -1.51
C VAL A 284 -2.38 9.03 -1.31
N SER A 285 -2.25 8.50 -0.09
CA SER A 285 -1.13 7.63 0.31
C SER A 285 -1.39 6.14 0.06
N ALA A 286 -2.59 5.66 0.39
CA ALA A 286 -2.96 4.25 0.17
C ALA A 286 -4.41 4.11 -0.28
N LEU A 287 -4.67 3.03 -1.00
CA LEU A 287 -5.99 2.63 -1.49
C LEU A 287 -6.25 1.17 -1.14
N LEU A 288 -7.48 0.86 -0.75
CA LEU A 288 -7.91 -0.50 -0.46
C LEU A 288 -9.37 -0.69 -0.90
N ILE A 289 -9.66 -1.75 -1.64
CA ILE A 289 -11.03 -2.18 -1.94
C ILE A 289 -11.40 -3.31 -0.99
N ASP A 290 -12.49 -3.15 -0.24
CA ASP A 290 -13.01 -4.17 0.66
C ASP A 290 -13.96 -5.17 -0.04
N HIS A 291 -14.41 -6.21 0.69
CA HIS A 291 -15.33 -7.22 0.13
C HIS A 291 -16.70 -6.67 -0.28
N SER A 292 -17.08 -5.52 0.25
CA SER A 292 -18.29 -4.81 -0.15
C SER A 292 -18.06 -3.89 -1.36
N ASN A 293 -16.89 -3.97 -2.01
CA ASN A 293 -16.43 -3.10 -3.11
C ASN A 293 -16.42 -1.61 -2.74
N ARG A 294 -16.26 -1.27 -1.45
CA ARG A 294 -16.02 0.10 -1.03
C ARG A 294 -14.54 0.41 -1.21
N LEU A 295 -14.24 1.60 -1.70
CA LEU A 295 -12.86 2.08 -1.80
C LEU A 295 -12.51 2.92 -0.56
N TRP A 296 -11.53 2.45 0.19
CA TRP A 296 -10.91 3.16 1.30
C TRP A 296 -9.73 3.96 0.80
N ILE A 297 -9.65 5.22 1.20
CA ILE A 297 -8.70 6.21 0.67
C ILE A 297 -8.03 6.90 1.84
N THR A 298 -6.72 6.71 1.97
CA THR A 298 -5.94 7.43 2.99
C THR A 298 -5.32 8.69 2.41
N THR A 299 -5.28 9.71 3.21
CA THR A 299 -4.66 10.99 2.86
C THR A 299 -3.82 11.53 4.03
N ASP A 300 -3.01 12.55 3.77
CA ASP A 300 -2.27 13.27 4.83
C ASP A 300 -3.20 14.05 5.78
N HIS A 301 -4.51 14.15 5.50
CA HIS A 301 -5.52 14.81 6.33
C HIS A 301 -6.69 13.88 6.70
N GLY A 302 -6.44 12.58 6.78
CA GLY A 302 -7.41 11.59 7.25
C GLY A 302 -7.82 10.55 6.23
N LEU A 303 -8.92 9.87 6.54
CA LEU A 303 -9.46 8.73 5.83
C LEU A 303 -10.79 9.08 5.17
N ALA A 304 -10.99 8.61 3.93
CA ALA A 304 -12.28 8.68 3.23
C ALA A 304 -12.69 7.29 2.73
N CYS A 305 -13.99 7.12 2.48
CA CYS A 305 -14.54 5.92 1.87
C CYS A 305 -15.48 6.30 0.74
N LEU A 306 -15.31 5.68 -0.42
CA LEU A 306 -16.27 5.74 -1.51
C LEU A 306 -17.13 4.49 -1.50
N PRO A 307 -18.47 4.63 -1.65
CA PRO A 307 -19.34 3.48 -1.80
C PRO A 307 -19.02 2.72 -3.10
N PRO A 308 -19.49 1.46 -3.24
CA PRO A 308 -19.34 0.71 -4.48
C PRO A 308 -19.83 1.55 -5.66
N GLN A 309 -18.96 1.78 -6.64
CA GLN A 309 -19.39 2.44 -7.89
C GLN A 309 -20.20 1.40 -8.69
N PRO A 310 -21.41 1.73 -9.15
CA PRO A 310 -22.04 0.93 -10.18
C PRO A 310 -21.08 0.93 -11.38
N SER A 311 -20.86 -0.25 -11.98
CA SER A 311 -20.05 -0.40 -13.20
C SER A 311 -20.36 0.76 -14.15
N MET A 312 -19.35 1.47 -14.61
CA MET A 312 -19.50 2.65 -15.45
C MET A 312 -20.16 2.23 -16.77
N GLN A 313 -21.49 2.26 -16.83
CA GLN A 313 -22.18 2.24 -18.11
C GLN A 313 -21.95 3.63 -18.71
N ILE A 314 -21.12 3.69 -19.73
CA ILE A 314 -20.95 4.88 -20.57
C ILE A 314 -22.28 5.08 -21.31
N TYR A 315 -23.12 5.96 -20.80
CA TYR A 315 -24.23 6.50 -21.58
C TYR A 315 -23.64 7.57 -22.50
N ASN A 316 -23.28 7.18 -23.73
CA ASN A 316 -23.09 8.10 -24.83
C ASN A 316 -24.46 8.74 -25.13
N GLN A 317 -24.62 10.01 -24.81
CA GLN A 317 -25.64 10.89 -25.41
C GLN A 317 -25.00 11.64 -26.57
#